data_dad1b9068f673ad66339ccf33da5d29f
#
_entry.id   dad1b9068f673ad66339ccf33da5d29f
#
_cell.length_a   1.000
_cell.length_b   1.000
_cell.length_c   1.000
_cell.angle_alpha   90.00
_cell.angle_beta   90.00
_cell.angle_gamma   90.00
#
_symmetry.space_group_name_H-M   'P 1'
#
loop_
_entity.id
_entity.type
_entity.pdbx_description
1 polymer ?
#
loop_
_entity_poly.entity_id
_entity_poly.type
_entity_poly.pdbx_seq_one_letter_code
_entity_poly.pdbx_strand_id
1 'polypeptide(L)'
;SVLAERLANVLGQRVLIVDKRPHIGGNAYDRYDDHGVLVHPYGPHIFHTNSEDIFEYLSQFTDWRPYQHRVLASVDGQLLPMPINLDTINRLYGLNLTSFEMQDWLDSVAEKLDRVETSEDAVVSKVGRDLYNKFFRGYTRKQWGLDPSELDASVTARVPTRTNRDDRYFADTYQALPKHGYT
;
A
#
# COMPACT_ATOMS: atom_id res chain seq x y z
N SER A 1 -10.18 2.49 19.38
CA SER A 1 -10.00 3.88 19.86
C SER A 1 -11.16 4.79 19.45
N VAL A 2 -11.59 4.84 18.18
CA VAL A 2 -12.71 5.71 17.75
C VAL A 2 -13.98 5.49 18.58
N LEU A 3 -14.42 4.24 18.74
CA LEU A 3 -15.61 3.95 19.57
C LEU A 3 -15.44 4.46 21.00
N ALA A 4 -14.28 4.26 21.62
CA ALA A 4 -14.00 4.73 22.97
C ALA A 4 -14.04 6.26 23.07
N GLU A 5 -13.48 6.96 22.10
CA GLU A 5 -13.53 8.41 22.01
C GLU A 5 -14.98 8.91 21.89
N ARG A 6 -15.78 8.31 20.98
CA ARG A 6 -17.20 8.68 20.83
C ARG A 6 -18.01 8.43 22.09
N LEU A 7 -17.82 7.30 22.76
CA LEU A 7 -18.49 7.00 24.02
C LEU A 7 -18.12 7.99 25.12
N ALA A 8 -16.84 8.35 25.22
CA ALA A 8 -16.37 9.28 26.24
C ALA A 8 -16.77 10.73 25.93
N ASN A 9 -16.43 11.26 24.75
CA ASN A 9 -16.56 12.67 24.44
C ASN A 9 -17.97 13.08 24.02
N VAL A 10 -18.71 12.20 23.33
CA VAL A 10 -20.06 12.52 22.86
C VAL A 10 -21.13 12.09 23.85
N LEU A 11 -20.99 10.89 24.46
CA LEU A 11 -21.99 10.32 25.35
C LEU A 11 -21.65 10.46 26.84
N GLY A 12 -20.49 11.04 27.19
CA GLY A 12 -20.06 11.24 28.57
C GLY A 12 -19.83 9.95 29.36
N GLN A 13 -19.61 8.83 28.67
CA GLN A 13 -19.44 7.53 29.30
C GLN A 13 -18.02 7.31 29.81
N ARG A 14 -17.88 6.62 30.93
CA ARG A 14 -16.58 6.16 31.41
C ARG A 14 -16.15 4.94 30.58
N VAL A 15 -14.99 5.01 29.94
CA VAL A 15 -14.48 3.96 29.04
C VAL A 15 -13.14 3.43 29.55
N LEU A 16 -13.00 2.11 29.57
CA LEU A 16 -11.75 1.42 29.82
C LEU A 16 -11.33 0.69 28.55
N ILE A 17 -10.12 0.96 28.07
CA ILE A 17 -9.50 0.24 26.95
C ILE A 17 -8.44 -0.69 27.54
N VAL A 18 -8.51 -1.99 27.16
CA VAL A 18 -7.55 -3.00 27.60
C VAL A 18 -6.86 -3.60 26.38
N ASP A 19 -5.55 -3.62 26.39
CA ASP A 19 -4.70 -4.28 25.38
C ASP A 19 -3.64 -5.13 26.09
N LYS A 20 -3.22 -6.23 25.46
CA LYS A 20 -2.18 -7.11 26.02
C LYS A 20 -0.75 -6.54 25.87
N ARG A 21 -0.56 -5.56 24.99
CA ARG A 21 0.74 -4.94 24.74
C ARG A 21 1.04 -3.90 25.82
N PRO A 22 2.33 -3.67 26.13
CA PRO A 22 2.75 -2.67 27.12
C PRO A 22 2.70 -1.22 26.60
N HIS A 23 2.05 -0.98 25.47
CA HIS A 23 1.93 0.32 24.83
C HIS A 23 0.54 0.50 24.19
N ILE A 24 0.15 1.72 23.95
CA ILE A 24 -1.06 2.09 23.18
C ILE A 24 -0.78 2.07 21.66
N GLY A 25 -1.78 2.36 20.83
CA GLY A 25 -1.63 2.53 19.39
C GLY A 25 -1.66 1.23 18.57
N GLY A 26 -1.63 0.04 19.20
CA GLY A 26 -1.67 -1.23 18.47
C GLY A 26 -0.50 -1.37 17.49
N ASN A 27 -0.77 -1.72 16.23
CA ASN A 27 0.26 -1.81 15.19
C ASN A 27 0.72 -0.44 14.67
N ALA A 28 -0.04 0.63 14.91
CA ALA A 28 0.35 1.99 14.57
C ALA A 28 1.28 2.63 15.61
N TYR A 29 1.60 1.88 16.69
CA TYR A 29 2.53 2.37 17.71
C TYR A 29 3.83 2.87 17.11
N ASP A 30 4.22 4.04 17.54
CA ASP A 30 5.49 4.67 17.21
C ASP A 30 6.15 5.23 18.48
N ARG A 31 7.43 5.50 18.40
CA ARG A 31 8.22 6.08 19.48
C ARG A 31 9.45 6.79 18.94
N TYR A 32 9.96 7.70 19.70
CA TYR A 32 11.29 8.25 19.43
C TYR A 32 12.38 7.25 19.88
N ASP A 33 13.37 7.04 19.04
CA ASP A 33 14.58 6.29 19.40
C ASP A 33 15.55 7.16 20.21
N ASP A 34 16.72 6.57 20.58
CA ASP A 34 17.74 7.25 21.38
C ASP A 34 18.40 8.42 20.66
N HIS A 35 18.18 8.57 19.36
CA HIS A 35 18.69 9.67 18.52
C HIS A 35 17.60 10.71 18.23
N GLY A 36 16.40 10.56 18.79
CA GLY A 36 15.27 11.47 18.57
C GLY A 36 14.58 11.29 17.22
N VAL A 37 14.76 10.13 16.56
CA VAL A 37 14.04 9.77 15.34
C VAL A 37 12.76 9.03 15.69
N LEU A 38 11.62 9.49 15.12
CA LEU A 38 10.35 8.81 15.28
C LEU A 38 10.33 7.53 14.43
N VAL A 39 10.25 6.39 15.08
CA VAL A 39 10.30 5.06 14.45
C VAL A 39 8.99 4.31 14.61
N HIS A 40 8.65 3.50 13.61
CA HIS A 40 7.47 2.64 13.56
C HIS A 40 7.90 1.18 13.75
N PRO A 41 7.84 0.61 14.97
CA PRO A 41 8.37 -0.72 15.26
C PRO A 41 7.69 -1.86 14.50
N TYR A 42 6.44 -1.68 14.10
CA TYR A 42 5.63 -2.67 13.40
C TYR A 42 5.54 -2.44 11.88
N GLY A 43 6.44 -1.62 11.34
CA GLY A 43 6.43 -1.21 9.94
C GLY A 43 5.74 0.14 9.73
N PRO A 44 5.93 0.77 8.57
CA PRO A 44 5.41 2.10 8.31
C PRO A 44 3.89 2.10 8.26
N HIS A 45 3.28 2.99 9.02
CA HIS A 45 1.86 3.28 8.97
C HIS A 45 1.68 4.67 8.36
N ILE A 46 0.96 4.74 7.25
CA ILE A 46 0.72 5.96 6.51
C ILE A 46 -0.80 6.16 6.48
N PHE A 47 -1.25 7.31 6.93
CA PHE A 47 -2.66 7.66 6.81
C PHE A 47 -2.97 8.01 5.37
N HIS A 48 -3.99 7.37 4.80
CA HIS A 48 -4.51 7.71 3.48
C HIS A 48 -6.02 7.45 3.41
N THR A 49 -6.75 8.34 2.75
CA THR A 49 -8.19 8.23 2.54
C THR A 49 -8.66 9.16 1.41
N ASN A 50 -9.81 8.84 0.82
CA ASN A 50 -10.55 9.76 -0.05
C ASN A 50 -11.72 10.45 0.68
N SER A 51 -12.00 10.06 1.93
CA SER A 51 -13.08 10.64 2.72
C SER A 51 -12.61 11.89 3.45
N GLU A 52 -13.23 13.01 3.13
CA GLU A 52 -13.05 14.28 3.82
C GLU A 52 -13.48 14.19 5.28
N ASP A 53 -14.64 13.58 5.57
CA ASP A 53 -15.16 13.40 6.92
C ASP A 53 -14.17 12.66 7.84
N ILE A 54 -13.49 11.62 7.31
CA ILE A 54 -12.47 10.88 8.06
C ILE A 54 -11.24 11.76 8.30
N PHE A 55 -10.82 12.50 7.29
CA PHE A 55 -9.68 13.40 7.41
C PHE A 55 -9.96 14.51 8.43
N GLU A 56 -11.11 15.16 8.34
CA GLU A 56 -11.54 16.21 9.29
C GLU A 56 -11.70 15.67 10.73
N TYR A 57 -12.31 14.48 10.87
CA TYR A 57 -12.45 13.85 12.19
C TYR A 57 -11.09 13.61 12.84
N LEU A 58 -10.13 13.05 12.10
CA LEU A 58 -8.81 12.74 12.65
C LEU A 58 -7.95 14.01 12.85
N SER A 59 -8.20 15.07 12.09
CA SER A 59 -7.52 16.37 12.24
C SER A 59 -7.81 17.06 13.57
N GLN A 60 -8.82 16.60 14.31
CA GLN A 60 -9.08 17.07 15.67
C GLN A 60 -8.02 16.60 16.69
N PHE A 61 -7.25 15.56 16.34
CA PHE A 61 -6.29 14.91 17.25
C PHE A 61 -4.84 15.14 16.89
N THR A 62 -4.57 15.61 15.66
CA THR A 62 -3.19 15.82 15.19
C THR A 62 -3.12 16.88 14.10
N ASP A 63 -1.95 17.53 13.99
CA ASP A 63 -1.54 18.19 12.75
C ASP A 63 -0.98 17.17 11.78
N TRP A 64 -1.14 17.41 10.49
CA TRP A 64 -0.68 16.52 9.45
C TRP A 64 0.61 17.02 8.80
N ARG A 65 1.53 16.08 8.57
CA ARG A 65 2.66 16.23 7.66
C ARG A 65 2.28 15.57 6.33
N PRO A 66 2.06 16.31 5.24
CA PRO A 66 1.80 15.73 3.93
C PRO A 66 2.91 14.74 3.55
N TYR A 67 2.53 13.55 3.14
CA TYR A 67 3.47 12.50 2.79
C TYR A 67 2.90 11.60 1.71
N GLN A 68 3.63 11.42 0.62
CA GLN A 68 3.29 10.50 -0.46
C GLN A 68 4.28 9.34 -0.46
N HIS A 69 3.79 8.15 -0.17
CA HIS A 69 4.63 6.96 -0.12
C HIS A 69 5.05 6.51 -1.52
N ARG A 70 6.35 6.28 -1.69
CA ARG A 70 6.94 5.72 -2.90
C ARG A 70 7.73 4.49 -2.54
N VAL A 71 7.61 3.45 -3.36
CA VAL A 71 8.26 2.16 -3.13
C VAL A 71 9.10 1.81 -4.34
N LEU A 72 10.28 1.27 -4.09
CA LEU A 72 11.12 0.68 -5.12
C LEU A 72 11.22 -0.84 -4.89
N ALA A 73 11.01 -1.60 -5.95
CA ALA A 73 11.27 -3.03 -5.97
C ALA A 73 12.68 -3.29 -6.52
N SER A 74 13.42 -4.19 -5.88
CA SER A 74 14.70 -4.68 -6.40
C SER A 74 14.41 -5.88 -7.30
N VAL A 75 14.60 -5.70 -8.61
CA VAL A 75 14.32 -6.72 -9.65
C VAL A 75 15.47 -6.74 -10.63
N ASP A 76 16.03 -7.93 -10.84
CA ASP A 76 17.15 -8.16 -11.78
C ASP A 76 18.31 -7.15 -11.59
N GLY A 77 18.63 -6.83 -10.32
CA GLY A 77 19.69 -5.87 -9.95
C GLY A 77 19.34 -4.40 -10.15
N GLN A 78 18.12 -4.07 -10.54
CA GLN A 78 17.61 -2.71 -10.71
C GLN A 78 16.64 -2.32 -9.60
N LEU A 79 16.62 -1.04 -9.22
CA LEU A 79 15.60 -0.45 -8.36
C LEU A 79 14.51 0.19 -9.24
N LEU A 80 13.33 -0.41 -9.26
CA LEU A 80 12.23 -0.04 -10.13
C LEU A 80 11.02 0.45 -9.32
N PRO A 81 10.28 1.46 -9.82
CA PRO A 81 9.07 1.93 -9.14
C PRO A 81 8.02 0.83 -8.95
N MET A 82 7.36 0.85 -7.77
CA MET A 82 6.22 0.01 -7.45
C MET A 82 5.13 0.89 -6.81
N PRO A 83 3.87 0.87 -7.27
CA PRO A 83 3.25 0.00 -8.28
C PRO A 83 3.88 0.09 -9.66
N ILE A 84 3.74 -0.98 -10.45
CA ILE A 84 4.20 -1.02 -11.84
C ILE A 84 3.60 0.16 -12.62
N ASN A 85 4.47 0.92 -13.26
CA ASN A 85 4.13 2.09 -14.06
C ASN A 85 4.97 2.13 -15.35
N LEU A 86 4.81 3.19 -16.14
CA LEU A 86 5.52 3.36 -17.41
C LEU A 86 7.06 3.31 -17.24
N ASP A 87 7.58 3.92 -16.17
CA ASP A 87 9.03 3.91 -15.91
C ASP A 87 9.52 2.52 -15.49
N THR A 88 8.70 1.75 -14.78
CA THR A 88 9.00 0.35 -14.42
C THR A 88 9.23 -0.48 -15.68
N ILE A 89 8.32 -0.41 -16.64
CA ILE A 89 8.36 -1.20 -17.87
C ILE A 89 9.49 -0.73 -18.78
N ASN A 90 9.59 0.56 -19.02
CA ASN A 90 10.64 1.11 -19.89
C ASN A 90 12.04 0.76 -19.37
N ARG A 91 12.27 0.88 -18.07
CA ARG A 91 13.58 0.57 -17.48
C ARG A 91 13.88 -0.93 -17.44
N LEU A 92 12.88 -1.76 -17.06
CA LEU A 92 13.08 -3.20 -16.92
C LEU A 92 13.42 -3.87 -18.26
N TYR A 93 12.72 -3.46 -19.33
CA TYR A 93 12.83 -4.09 -20.64
C TYR A 93 13.64 -3.26 -21.67
N GLY A 94 14.21 -2.13 -21.25
CA GLY A 94 14.96 -1.26 -22.16
C GLY A 94 14.08 -0.66 -23.28
N LEU A 95 12.81 -0.42 -22.99
CA LEU A 95 11.84 0.12 -23.93
C LEU A 95 11.76 1.66 -23.81
N ASN A 96 11.06 2.29 -24.75
CA ASN A 96 10.79 3.73 -24.73
C ASN A 96 9.32 3.99 -25.10
N LEU A 97 8.41 3.28 -24.41
CA LEU A 97 6.97 3.41 -24.61
C LEU A 97 6.49 4.77 -24.13
N THR A 98 5.50 5.30 -24.81
CA THR A 98 4.64 6.38 -24.34
C THR A 98 3.50 5.83 -23.46
N SER A 99 2.78 6.71 -22.77
CA SER A 99 1.61 6.31 -21.97
C SER A 99 0.50 5.66 -22.80
N PHE A 100 0.40 6.00 -24.08
CA PHE A 100 -0.59 5.40 -25.00
C PHE A 100 -0.17 3.97 -25.39
N GLU A 101 1.09 3.77 -25.73
CA GLU A 101 1.64 2.46 -26.12
C GLU A 101 1.74 1.48 -24.96
N MET A 102 1.78 1.98 -23.72
CA MET A 102 1.87 1.14 -22.53
C MET A 102 0.66 0.22 -22.36
N GLN A 103 -0.55 0.69 -22.68
CA GLN A 103 -1.74 -0.16 -22.61
C GLN A 103 -1.68 -1.30 -23.61
N ASP A 104 -1.37 -0.99 -24.87
CA ASP A 104 -1.24 -2.00 -25.93
C ASP A 104 -0.15 -3.05 -25.58
N TRP A 105 0.95 -2.57 -24.99
CA TRP A 105 2.01 -3.45 -24.53
C TRP A 105 1.53 -4.39 -23.41
N LEU A 106 0.84 -3.87 -22.39
CA LEU A 106 0.25 -4.67 -21.31
C LEU A 106 -0.73 -5.71 -21.86
N ASP A 107 -1.61 -5.31 -22.77
CA ASP A 107 -2.59 -6.20 -23.40
C ASP A 107 -1.92 -7.31 -24.22
N SER A 108 -0.72 -7.04 -24.77
CA SER A 108 0.05 -8.01 -25.54
C SER A 108 0.72 -9.08 -24.68
N VAL A 109 1.08 -8.77 -23.43
CA VAL A 109 1.75 -9.69 -22.51
C VAL A 109 0.80 -10.32 -21.49
N ALA A 110 -0.41 -9.79 -21.32
CA ALA A 110 -1.44 -10.31 -20.44
C ALA A 110 -1.90 -11.72 -20.88
N GLU A 111 -2.09 -12.60 -19.89
CA GLU A 111 -2.66 -13.92 -20.15
C GLU A 111 -4.19 -13.83 -20.27
N LYS A 112 -4.75 -14.37 -21.35
CA LYS A 112 -6.21 -14.45 -21.52
C LYS A 112 -6.72 -15.67 -20.76
N LEU A 113 -7.49 -15.42 -19.71
CA LEU A 113 -8.06 -16.45 -18.85
C LEU A 113 -9.58 -16.45 -18.97
N ASP A 114 -10.18 -17.63 -18.99
CA ASP A 114 -11.65 -17.76 -18.98
C ASP A 114 -12.25 -17.38 -17.62
N ARG A 115 -11.47 -17.55 -16.54
CA ARG A 115 -11.86 -17.20 -15.17
C ARG A 115 -10.67 -16.65 -14.40
N VAL A 116 -10.95 -15.75 -13.46
CA VAL A 116 -9.97 -15.16 -12.53
C VAL A 116 -10.44 -15.53 -11.11
N GLU A 117 -9.82 -16.53 -10.53
CA GLU A 117 -10.21 -17.07 -9.21
C GLU A 117 -9.12 -16.83 -8.17
N THR A 118 -7.87 -16.87 -8.59
CA THR A 118 -6.71 -16.75 -7.68
C THR A 118 -6.00 -15.40 -7.81
N SER A 119 -5.18 -15.09 -6.81
CA SER A 119 -4.28 -13.93 -6.85
C SER A 119 -3.29 -14.01 -8.01
N GLU A 120 -2.85 -15.20 -8.40
CA GLU A 120 -2.04 -15.40 -9.59
C GLU A 120 -2.80 -14.98 -10.85
N ASP A 121 -4.02 -15.51 -11.03
CA ASP A 121 -4.86 -15.19 -12.19
C ASP A 121 -5.10 -13.68 -12.30
N ALA A 122 -5.41 -13.03 -11.17
CA ALA A 122 -5.68 -11.59 -11.12
C ALA A 122 -4.48 -10.75 -11.57
N VAL A 123 -3.26 -11.24 -11.37
CA VAL A 123 -2.04 -10.53 -11.79
C VAL A 123 -1.67 -10.88 -13.22
N VAL A 124 -1.61 -12.18 -13.58
CA VAL A 124 -1.16 -12.59 -14.92
C VAL A 124 -2.11 -12.10 -16.01
N SER A 125 -3.40 -12.01 -15.71
CA SER A 125 -4.39 -11.44 -16.63
C SER A 125 -4.25 -9.93 -16.88
N LYS A 126 -3.46 -9.23 -16.07
CA LYS A 126 -3.23 -7.77 -16.19
C LYS A 126 -1.84 -7.45 -16.71
N VAL A 127 -0.81 -8.13 -16.21
CA VAL A 127 0.58 -7.76 -16.46
C VAL A 127 1.42 -8.89 -17.07
N GLY A 128 0.85 -10.07 -17.24
CA GLY A 128 1.54 -11.24 -17.80
C GLY A 128 2.45 -11.96 -16.81
N ARG A 129 2.91 -13.14 -17.24
CA ARG A 129 3.66 -14.10 -16.43
C ARG A 129 5.01 -13.59 -15.95
N ASP A 130 5.74 -12.88 -16.78
CA ASP A 130 7.09 -12.41 -16.43
C ASP A 130 7.04 -11.37 -15.30
N LEU A 131 6.19 -10.36 -15.41
CA LEU A 131 6.01 -9.37 -14.36
C LEU A 131 5.44 -9.98 -13.09
N TYR A 132 4.51 -10.95 -13.18
CA TYR A 132 4.03 -11.70 -12.04
C TYR A 132 5.19 -12.37 -11.28
N ASN A 133 6.05 -13.10 -11.97
CA ASN A 133 7.17 -13.79 -11.34
C ASN A 133 8.17 -12.81 -10.70
N LYS A 134 8.44 -11.68 -11.35
CA LYS A 134 9.43 -10.68 -10.90
C LYS A 134 8.95 -9.83 -9.71
N PHE A 135 7.68 -9.42 -9.71
CA PHE A 135 7.19 -8.43 -8.73
C PHE A 135 6.23 -8.99 -7.69
N PHE A 136 5.41 -9.99 -8.05
CA PHE A 136 4.29 -10.39 -7.21
C PHE A 136 4.48 -11.70 -6.48
N ARG A 137 4.93 -12.73 -7.17
CA ARG A 137 4.97 -14.09 -6.62
C ARG A 137 5.80 -14.17 -5.33
N GLY A 138 7.04 -13.71 -5.38
CA GLY A 138 7.96 -13.75 -4.24
C GLY A 138 7.48 -12.87 -3.07
N TYR A 139 7.00 -11.68 -3.38
CA TYR A 139 6.46 -10.77 -2.38
C TYR A 139 5.21 -11.33 -1.71
N THR A 140 4.25 -11.84 -2.48
CA THR A 140 3.00 -12.39 -1.93
C THR A 140 3.26 -13.61 -1.05
N ARG A 141 4.15 -14.52 -1.48
CA ARG A 141 4.57 -15.66 -0.64
C ARG A 141 5.21 -15.23 0.67
N LYS A 142 6.04 -14.19 0.64
CA LYS A 142 6.66 -13.63 1.87
C LYS A 142 5.61 -13.05 2.81
N GLN A 143 4.60 -12.38 2.30
CA GLN A 143 3.56 -11.71 3.10
C GLN A 143 2.52 -12.67 3.66
N TRP A 144 2.13 -13.67 2.90
CA TRP A 144 1.00 -14.54 3.23
C TRP A 144 1.41 -15.95 3.63
N GLY A 145 2.65 -16.35 3.36
CA GLY A 145 3.11 -17.71 3.61
C GLY A 145 2.55 -18.77 2.63
N LEU A 146 1.76 -18.34 1.65
CA LEU A 146 1.10 -19.17 0.65
C LEU A 146 1.50 -18.74 -0.75
N ASP A 147 1.41 -19.65 -1.73
CA ASP A 147 1.60 -19.28 -3.14
C ASP A 147 0.37 -18.45 -3.61
N PRO A 148 0.54 -17.43 -4.48
CA PRO A 148 -0.57 -16.67 -5.01
C PRO A 148 -1.67 -17.49 -5.68
N SER A 149 -1.37 -18.68 -6.20
CA SER A 149 -2.34 -19.63 -6.74
C SER A 149 -3.27 -20.25 -5.67
N GLU A 150 -2.92 -20.13 -4.39
CA GLU A 150 -3.70 -20.62 -3.25
C GLU A 150 -4.50 -19.49 -2.56
N LEU A 151 -4.37 -18.26 -3.03
CA LEU A 151 -5.00 -17.07 -2.46
C LEU A 151 -6.11 -16.56 -3.37
N ASP A 152 -7.17 -16.01 -2.75
CA ASP A 152 -8.27 -15.38 -3.48
C ASP A 152 -7.78 -14.18 -4.32
N ALA A 153 -8.40 -13.97 -5.47
CA ALA A 153 -8.06 -12.92 -6.43
C ALA A 153 -8.03 -11.51 -5.80
N SER A 154 -8.87 -11.25 -4.80
CA SER A 154 -8.98 -9.93 -4.13
C SER A 154 -7.71 -9.52 -3.40
N VAL A 155 -6.85 -10.46 -3.03
CA VAL A 155 -5.60 -10.18 -2.29
C VAL A 155 -4.65 -9.29 -3.10
N THR A 156 -4.50 -9.55 -4.40
CA THR A 156 -3.59 -8.80 -5.28
C THR A 156 -4.30 -7.84 -6.22
N ALA A 157 -5.62 -8.00 -6.43
CA ALA A 157 -6.41 -7.16 -7.34
C ALA A 157 -6.35 -5.65 -7.00
N ARG A 158 -6.08 -5.31 -5.73
CA ARG A 158 -5.96 -3.94 -5.23
C ARG A 158 -4.66 -3.23 -5.63
N VAL A 159 -3.64 -3.96 -6.06
CA VAL A 159 -2.38 -3.33 -6.48
C VAL A 159 -2.55 -2.76 -7.89
N PRO A 160 -2.49 -1.43 -8.06
CA PRO A 160 -2.72 -0.84 -9.37
C PRO A 160 -1.55 -1.10 -10.31
N THR A 161 -1.86 -1.15 -11.62
CA THR A 161 -0.88 -1.00 -12.69
C THR A 161 -1.24 0.28 -13.43
N ARG A 162 -0.24 1.13 -13.70
CA ARG A 162 -0.46 2.46 -14.27
C ARG A 162 0.22 2.61 -15.61
N THR A 163 -0.46 3.22 -16.56
CA THR A 163 0.09 3.51 -17.89
C THR A 163 0.85 4.84 -17.96
N ASN A 164 0.88 5.60 -16.87
CA ASN A 164 1.62 6.85 -16.74
C ASN A 164 2.84 6.69 -15.82
N ARG A 165 3.52 7.80 -15.47
CA ARG A 165 4.71 7.83 -14.61
C ARG A 165 4.41 8.06 -13.13
N ASP A 166 3.14 7.97 -12.69
CA ASP A 166 2.79 8.15 -11.29
C ASP A 166 3.33 6.98 -10.45
N ASP A 167 4.31 7.27 -9.59
CA ASP A 167 5.00 6.32 -8.73
C ASP A 167 4.49 6.30 -7.28
N ARG A 168 3.43 7.07 -6.96
CA ARG A 168 2.84 7.07 -5.63
C ARG A 168 2.22 5.71 -5.32
N TYR A 169 2.49 5.19 -4.13
CA TYR A 169 1.93 3.91 -3.71
C TYR A 169 0.41 3.96 -3.56
N PHE A 170 -0.10 5.03 -2.95
CA PHE A 170 -1.53 5.31 -2.82
C PHE A 170 -1.98 6.37 -3.83
N ALA A 171 -3.24 6.29 -4.24
CA ALA A 171 -3.88 7.25 -5.13
C ALA A 171 -4.86 8.19 -4.39
N ASP A 172 -5.02 8.00 -3.08
CA ASP A 172 -5.98 8.75 -2.26
C ASP A 172 -5.67 10.24 -2.22
N THR A 173 -6.71 11.05 -2.05
CA THR A 173 -6.63 12.51 -1.99
C THR A 173 -5.85 12.98 -0.76
N TYR A 174 -6.15 12.40 0.39
CA TYR A 174 -5.49 12.72 1.65
C TYR A 174 -4.44 11.65 1.97
N GLN A 175 -3.17 12.06 2.04
CA GLN A 175 -2.05 11.19 2.37
C GLN A 175 -1.10 11.95 3.28
N ALA A 176 -0.87 11.43 4.48
CA ALA A 176 -0.09 12.14 5.49
C ALA A 176 0.45 11.22 6.59
N LEU A 177 1.34 11.77 7.39
CA LEU A 177 1.75 11.23 8.68
C LEU A 177 1.32 12.22 9.78
N PRO A 178 0.91 11.73 10.97
CA PRO A 178 0.71 12.60 12.12
C PRO A 178 2.04 13.31 12.45
N LYS A 179 1.98 14.61 12.73
CA LYS A 179 3.17 15.45 12.92
C LYS A 179 4.07 14.96 14.06
N HIS A 180 3.44 14.47 15.12
CA HIS A 180 4.11 14.01 16.34
C HIS A 180 4.01 12.50 16.58
N GLY A 181 3.53 11.74 15.59
CA GLY A 181 3.31 10.31 15.67
C GLY A 181 1.86 9.92 15.93
N TYR A 182 1.63 8.59 16.00
CA TYR A 182 0.32 7.99 16.24
C TYR A 182 0.03 7.77 17.74
N THR A 183 1.06 7.90 18.60
CA THR A 183 0.95 7.62 20.06
C THR A 183 1.56 8.68 20.94
#